data_1d64d94c4f0ecff499e4cb0117272233
#
_entry.id   1d64d94c4f0ecff499e4cb0117272233
#
_cell.length_a   1.000
_cell.length_b   1.000
_cell.length_c   1.000
_cell.angle_alpha   90.00
_cell.angle_beta   90.00
_cell.angle_gamma   90.00
#
_symmetry.space_group_name_H-M   'P 1'
#
loop_
_entity.id
_entity.type
_entity.pdbx_description
1 polymer ?
#
loop_
_entity_poly.entity_id
_entity_poly.type
_entity_poly.pdbx_seq_one_letter_code
_entity_poly.pdbx_strand_id
1 'polypeptide(L)' 'MKIASIENTIVSVPYKYRETSTRVRRDGVTAVLVKISTDCGLVGWGESCPGPNVESICAALDSVAPLFVGRDP' A
#
# COMPACT_ATOMS: atom_id res chain seq x y z
N MET A 1 5.64 -21.95 6.64
CA MET A 1 5.36 -20.85 5.71
C MET A 1 6.11 -19.60 6.15
N LYS A 2 6.81 -18.97 5.24
CA LYS A 2 7.55 -17.76 5.52
C LYS A 2 7.27 -16.70 4.49
N ILE A 3 7.36 -15.44 4.87
CA ILE A 3 7.22 -14.32 3.95
C ILE A 3 8.45 -14.30 3.04
N ALA A 4 8.23 -14.44 1.73
CA ALA A 4 9.30 -14.44 0.74
C ALA A 4 9.59 -13.03 0.23
N SER A 5 8.55 -12.20 0.04
CA SER A 5 8.71 -10.83 -0.44
C SER A 5 7.55 -9.94 -0.01
N ILE A 6 7.83 -8.65 0.09
CA ILE A 6 6.83 -7.60 0.33
C ILE A 6 7.06 -6.52 -0.71
N GLU A 7 6.03 -6.20 -1.49
CA GLU A 7 6.08 -5.16 -2.50
C GLU A 7 5.08 -4.07 -2.15
N ASN A 8 5.55 -2.82 -2.14
CA ASN A 8 4.73 -1.64 -1.87
C ASN A 8 4.65 -0.80 -3.15
N THR A 9 3.43 -0.58 -3.64
CA THR A 9 3.20 0.14 -4.89
C THR A 9 2.21 1.27 -4.66
N ILE A 10 2.56 2.47 -5.11
CA ILE A 10 1.64 3.60 -5.08
C ILE A 10 0.70 3.46 -6.27
N VAL A 11 -0.60 3.45 -5.99
CA VAL A 11 -1.65 3.38 -7.00
C VAL A 11 -2.55 4.59 -6.88
N SER A 12 -3.06 5.05 -8.02
CA SER A 12 -3.98 6.18 -8.08
C SER A 12 -5.18 5.77 -8.91
N VAL A 13 -6.36 5.91 -8.33
CA VAL A 13 -7.63 5.57 -9.00
C VAL A 13 -8.46 6.84 -9.08
N PRO A 14 -8.74 7.35 -10.29
CA PRO A 14 -9.57 8.53 -10.44
C PRO A 14 -11.02 8.23 -10.08
N TYR A 15 -11.70 9.19 -9.45
CA TYR A 15 -13.13 9.08 -9.20
C TYR A 15 -13.90 9.29 -10.49
N LYS A 16 -15.04 8.60 -10.61
CA LYS A 16 -15.99 8.87 -11.69
C LYS A 16 -16.60 10.26 -11.52
N TYR A 17 -16.83 10.66 -10.29
CA TYR A 17 -17.33 12.00 -9.93
C TYR A 17 -16.34 12.65 -8.97
N ARG A 18 -16.19 13.97 -9.13
CA ARG A 18 -15.30 14.74 -8.26
C ARG A 18 -15.86 14.82 -6.85
N GLU A 19 -15.04 14.50 -5.87
CA GLU A 19 -15.37 14.67 -4.46
C GLU A 19 -14.83 16.02 -3.98
N THR A 20 -15.68 16.80 -3.32
CA THR A 20 -15.30 18.11 -2.80
C THR A 20 -15.73 18.21 -1.34
N SER A 21 -14.80 18.61 -0.47
CA SER A 21 -15.08 18.96 0.91
C SER A 21 -14.76 20.43 1.15
N THR A 22 -15.00 20.93 2.37
CA THR A 22 -14.73 22.32 2.70
C THR A 22 -13.28 22.76 2.49
N ARG A 23 -12.34 21.83 2.61
CA ARG A 23 -10.90 22.12 2.53
C ARG A 23 -10.18 21.40 1.41
N VAL A 24 -10.77 20.33 0.90
CA VAL A 24 -10.08 19.41 -0.02
C VAL A 24 -10.98 19.11 -1.20
N ARG A 25 -10.40 19.19 -2.38
CA ARG A 25 -11.02 18.78 -3.61
C ARG A 25 -10.26 17.56 -4.12
N ARG A 26 -10.98 16.45 -4.31
CA ARG A 26 -10.38 15.21 -4.74
C ARG A 26 -10.94 14.75 -6.07
N ASP A 27 -10.05 14.41 -6.99
CA ASP A 27 -10.42 13.86 -8.29
C ASP A 27 -10.21 12.34 -8.33
N GLY A 28 -9.66 11.77 -7.28
CA GLY A 28 -9.40 10.35 -7.18
C GLY A 28 -8.83 9.96 -5.82
N VAL A 29 -8.48 8.70 -5.67
CA VAL A 29 -7.83 8.18 -4.48
C VAL A 29 -6.43 7.67 -4.83
N THR A 30 -5.45 8.01 -4.00
CA THR A 30 -4.09 7.53 -4.10
C THR A 30 -3.75 6.78 -2.81
N ALA A 31 -3.26 5.57 -2.93
CA ALA A 31 -2.95 4.73 -1.78
C ALA A 31 -1.75 3.84 -2.08
N VAL A 32 -1.17 3.26 -1.04
CA VAL A 32 -0.11 2.26 -1.19
C VAL A 32 -0.75 0.88 -1.15
N LEU A 33 -0.52 0.11 -2.20
CA LEU A 33 -0.93 -1.29 -2.26
C LEU A 33 0.24 -2.15 -1.77
N VAL A 34 -0.03 -3.01 -0.79
CA VAL A 34 0.97 -3.90 -0.22
C VAL A 34 0.68 -5.33 -0.67
N LYS A 35 1.67 -5.95 -1.32
CA LYS A 35 1.58 -7.34 -1.73
C LYS A 35 2.59 -8.16 -0.93
N ILE A 36 2.11 -9.15 -0.20
CA ILE A 36 2.95 -10.06 0.55
C ILE A 36 2.88 -11.44 -0.10
N SER A 37 4.03 -11.95 -0.52
CA SER A 37 4.15 -13.28 -1.10
C SER A 37 4.88 -14.20 -0.15
N THR A 38 4.41 -15.44 -0.03
CA THR A 38 5.02 -16.45 0.84
C THR A 38 5.77 -17.49 0.01
N ASP A 39 6.63 -18.25 0.68
CA ASP A 39 7.41 -19.32 0.06
C ASP A 39 6.56 -20.50 -0.39
N CYS A 40 5.33 -20.62 0.11
CA CYS A 40 4.40 -21.69 -0.29
C CYS A 40 3.39 -21.24 -1.37
N GLY A 41 3.56 -20.06 -1.93
CA GLY A 41 2.73 -19.57 -3.04
C GLY A 41 1.48 -18.80 -2.66
N LEU A 42 1.25 -18.55 -1.37
CA LEU A 42 0.14 -17.72 -0.94
C LEU A 42 0.49 -16.25 -1.13
N VAL A 43 -0.50 -15.46 -1.53
CA VAL A 43 -0.36 -14.02 -1.74
C VAL A 43 -1.45 -13.30 -0.95
N GLY A 44 -1.04 -12.34 -0.14
CA GLY A 44 -1.95 -11.46 0.59
C GLY A 44 -1.83 -10.04 0.09
N TRP A 45 -2.93 -9.30 0.14
CA TRP A 45 -2.99 -7.90 -0.27
C TRP A 45 -3.49 -7.04 0.87
N GLY A 46 -2.92 -5.85 0.98
CA GLY A 46 -3.36 -4.83 1.90
C GLY A 46 -3.29 -3.46 1.26
N GLU A 47 -3.90 -2.49 1.91
CA GLU A 47 -3.95 -1.12 1.41
C GLU A 47 -3.77 -0.16 2.57
N SER A 48 -2.93 0.86 2.38
CA SER A 48 -2.77 1.92 3.35
C SER A 48 -3.90 2.93 3.25
N CYS A 49 -4.04 3.77 4.27
CA CYS A 49 -4.97 4.90 4.20
C CYS A 49 -4.60 5.82 3.03
N PRO A 50 -5.57 6.20 2.19
CA PRO A 50 -5.32 7.16 1.14
C PRO A 50 -5.05 8.54 1.72
N GLY A 51 -4.25 9.35 1.01
CA GLY A 51 -3.98 10.71 1.45
C GLY A 51 -2.79 11.34 0.75
N PRO A 52 -2.49 12.61 1.11
CA PRO A 52 -1.41 13.35 0.47
C PRO A 52 0.00 12.84 0.86
N ASN A 53 0.09 12.04 1.91
CA ASN A 53 1.38 11.54 2.43
C ASN A 53 1.72 10.14 1.93
N VAL A 54 1.16 9.74 0.80
CA VAL A 54 1.32 8.37 0.28
C VAL A 54 2.78 8.00 0.05
N GLU A 55 3.61 8.94 -0.40
CA GLU A 55 5.03 8.69 -0.65
C GLU A 55 5.78 8.41 0.65
N SER A 56 5.49 9.16 1.70
CA SER A 56 6.07 8.94 3.02
C SER A 56 5.63 7.60 3.60
N ILE A 57 4.37 7.24 3.42
CA ILE A 57 3.84 5.95 3.87
C ILE A 57 4.54 4.81 3.13
N CYS A 58 4.69 4.94 1.82
CA CYS A 58 5.38 3.93 1.00
C CYS A 58 6.84 3.76 1.45
N ALA A 59 7.54 4.86 1.68
CA ALA A 59 8.92 4.82 2.15
C ALA A 59 9.04 4.15 3.53
N ALA A 60 8.11 4.44 4.44
CA ALA A 60 8.07 3.81 5.75
C ALA A 60 7.84 2.31 5.64
N LEU A 61 6.91 1.89 4.79
CA LEU A 61 6.63 0.47 4.57
C LEU A 61 7.84 -0.23 3.95
N ASP A 62 8.50 0.40 2.99
CA ASP A 62 9.71 -0.15 2.39
C ASP A 62 10.85 -0.31 3.41
N SER A 63 10.95 0.62 4.36
CA SER A 63 12.01 0.56 5.38
C SER A 63 11.81 -0.57 6.38
N VAL A 64 10.56 -0.97 6.65
CA VAL A 64 10.27 -2.05 7.60
C VAL A 64 10.09 -3.41 6.94
N ALA A 65 9.86 -3.45 5.63
CA ALA A 65 9.64 -4.71 4.90
C ALA A 65 10.74 -5.75 5.14
N PRO A 66 12.05 -5.41 5.13
CA PRO A 66 13.10 -6.39 5.38
C PRO A 66 13.02 -7.06 6.74
N LEU A 67 12.36 -6.43 7.72
CA LEU A 67 12.22 -7.01 9.05
C LEU A 67 11.23 -8.17 9.08
N PHE A 68 10.33 -8.25 8.10
CA PHE A 68 9.31 -9.28 8.04
C PHE A 68 9.66 -10.42 7.08
N VAL A 69 10.48 -10.15 6.08
CA VAL A 69 10.91 -11.17 5.13
C VAL A 69 11.66 -12.28 5.86
N GLY A 70 11.28 -13.53 5.60
CA GLY A 70 11.84 -14.69 6.29
C GLY A 70 11.11 -15.10 7.55
N ARG A 71 10.11 -14.33 7.98
CA ARG A 71 9.29 -14.65 9.16
C ARG A 71 8.00 -15.36 8.77
N ASP A 72 7.45 -16.09 9.71
CA ASP A 72 6.13 -16.68 9.58
C ASP A 72 5.08 -15.58 9.78
N PRO A 73 4.18 -15.38 8.83
CA PRO A 73 3.15 -14.35 8.93
C PRO A 73 2.12 -14.61 10.00
#